data_c6db92f1ba24c78a920dfdc5855473f2
#
_entry.id   c6db92f1ba24c78a920dfdc5855473f2
#
_cell.length_a   1.000
_cell.length_b   1.000
_cell.length_c   1.000
_cell.angle_alpha   90.00
_cell.angle_beta   90.00
_cell.angle_gamma   90.00
#
_symmetry.space_group_name_H-M   'P 1'
#
loop_
_entity.id
_entity.type
_entity.pdbx_description
1 polymer ?
#
loop_
_entity_poly.entity_id
_entity_poly.type
_entity_poly.pdbx_seq_one_letter_code
_entity_poly.pdbx_strand_id
1 'polypeptide(L)'
;RKLRKSYGLDTYFACDTQLYQENAACSNIRWSKTDLEAVMLPVYKAQLYLLGERAKELALQGDGHPNENWPEMVGKIDREIAACQAQKVQYYEAYRNGDLDRGTFVEQKAALAIRIEHLRGKRTEIELKRQEQRTQIEERESAKRELSQYLYATHLDGALLVESMYQAIARVKIFSNEHIEIQWKFEDLFTGQGYGERKAV
;
A
#
# COMPACT_ATOMS: atom_id res chain seq x y z
N ARG A 1 3.12 -28.94 5.21
CA ARG A 1 3.07 -30.42 5.14
C ARG A 1 3.63 -30.85 3.79
N LYS A 2 4.57 -31.83 3.75
CA LYS A 2 5.22 -32.28 2.51
C LYS A 2 4.27 -33.14 1.71
N LEU A 3 4.22 -32.90 0.40
CA LEU A 3 3.52 -33.69 -0.58
C LEU A 3 4.32 -34.99 -0.85
N ARG A 4 3.67 -36.15 -0.84
CA ARG A 4 4.25 -37.38 -1.37
C ARG A 4 3.92 -37.53 -2.85
N LYS A 5 4.94 -37.71 -3.68
CA LYS A 5 4.79 -38.27 -5.01
C LYS A 5 4.53 -39.79 -4.85
N SER A 6 3.39 -40.25 -5.30
CA SER A 6 3.16 -41.68 -5.55
C SER A 6 3.81 -42.04 -6.88
N TYR A 7 4.46 -43.17 -6.94
CA TYR A 7 4.97 -43.77 -8.19
C TYR A 7 3.78 -44.32 -8.98
N GLY A 8 3.25 -43.50 -9.89
CA GLY A 8 2.13 -43.84 -10.75
C GLY A 8 1.81 -42.64 -11.65
N LEU A 9 0.93 -42.82 -12.64
CA LEU A 9 0.50 -41.79 -13.60
C LEU A 9 -0.12 -40.57 -12.96
N ASP A 10 -0.62 -40.67 -11.70
CA ASP A 10 -1.26 -39.58 -10.97
C ASP A 10 -0.46 -39.15 -9.74
N THR A 11 -0.26 -37.86 -9.58
CA THR A 11 0.32 -37.27 -8.38
C THR A 11 -0.79 -36.98 -7.37
N TYR A 12 -0.67 -37.52 -6.16
CA TYR A 12 -1.63 -37.35 -5.08
C TYR A 12 -1.04 -36.48 -3.96
N PHE A 13 -1.92 -35.73 -3.32
CA PHE A 13 -1.66 -34.97 -2.12
C PHE A 13 -2.32 -35.68 -0.93
N ALA A 14 -1.55 -36.18 0.01
CA ALA A 14 -2.02 -36.85 1.22
C ALA A 14 -1.28 -36.33 2.45
N CYS A 15 -1.89 -36.47 3.62
CA CYS A 15 -1.28 -36.05 4.88
C CYS A 15 -0.25 -37.08 5.37
N ASP A 16 0.97 -36.65 5.65
CA ASP A 16 2.03 -37.50 6.19
C ASP A 16 1.74 -38.06 7.62
N THR A 17 0.84 -37.38 8.37
CA THR A 17 0.45 -37.81 9.71
C THR A 17 -0.17 -39.22 9.72
N GLN A 18 -0.76 -39.64 8.60
CA GLN A 18 -1.31 -41.02 8.44
C GLN A 18 -0.27 -42.12 8.63
N LEU A 19 1.01 -41.80 8.43
CA LEU A 19 2.09 -42.78 8.58
C LEU A 19 2.46 -43.06 10.03
N TYR A 20 2.11 -42.15 10.93
CA TYR A 20 2.53 -42.15 12.33
C TYR A 20 1.35 -42.31 13.30
N GLN A 21 0.11 -42.14 12.83
CA GLN A 21 -1.11 -42.20 13.63
C GLN A 21 -2.20 -42.94 12.85
N GLU A 22 -2.58 -44.16 13.29
CA GLU A 22 -3.54 -45.01 12.60
C GLU A 22 -4.96 -44.43 12.48
N ASN A 23 -5.36 -43.52 13.37
CA ASN A 23 -6.69 -42.88 13.38
C ASN A 23 -6.62 -41.35 13.26
N ALA A 24 -5.67 -40.79 12.51
CA ALA A 24 -5.60 -39.38 12.30
C ALA A 24 -6.84 -38.87 11.56
N ALA A 25 -7.43 -37.73 12.01
CA ALA A 25 -8.60 -37.11 11.38
C ALA A 25 -8.39 -36.76 9.89
N CYS A 26 -7.15 -36.74 9.43
CA CYS A 26 -6.77 -36.53 8.03
C CYS A 26 -6.52 -37.80 7.23
N SER A 27 -6.80 -39.01 7.77
CA SER A 27 -6.48 -40.29 7.12
C SER A 27 -7.20 -40.47 5.78
N ASN A 28 -8.40 -39.92 5.65
CA ASN A 28 -9.24 -40.04 4.45
C ASN A 28 -9.11 -38.86 3.47
N ILE A 29 -8.25 -37.88 3.79
CA ILE A 29 -8.07 -36.69 2.94
C ILE A 29 -7.03 -37.05 1.86
N ARG A 30 -7.51 -37.15 0.63
CA ARG A 30 -6.68 -37.45 -0.53
C ARG A 30 -7.17 -36.66 -1.76
N TRP A 31 -6.28 -35.92 -2.37
CA TRP A 31 -6.56 -35.16 -3.58
C TRP A 31 -5.61 -35.59 -4.70
N SER A 32 -6.11 -35.86 -5.89
CA SER A 32 -5.26 -35.95 -7.05
C SER A 32 -4.81 -34.54 -7.46
N LYS A 33 -3.65 -34.42 -8.13
CA LYS A 33 -3.20 -33.15 -8.67
C LYS A 33 -4.25 -32.59 -9.65
N THR A 34 -4.79 -33.46 -10.51
CA THR A 34 -5.77 -33.09 -11.53
C THR A 34 -7.06 -32.56 -10.92
N ASP A 35 -7.60 -33.22 -9.88
CA ASP A 35 -8.82 -32.76 -9.20
C ASP A 35 -8.60 -31.44 -8.49
N LEU A 36 -7.44 -31.28 -7.85
CA LEU A 36 -7.09 -30.03 -7.17
C LEU A 36 -6.97 -28.87 -8.17
N GLU A 37 -6.30 -29.10 -9.30
CA GLU A 37 -6.20 -28.11 -10.39
C GLU A 37 -7.59 -27.78 -10.96
N ALA A 38 -8.45 -28.76 -11.15
CA ALA A 38 -9.81 -28.56 -11.67
C ALA A 38 -10.67 -27.68 -10.75
N VAL A 39 -10.49 -27.78 -9.43
CA VAL A 39 -11.17 -26.93 -8.46
C VAL A 39 -10.53 -25.54 -8.35
N MET A 40 -9.19 -25.46 -8.33
CA MET A 40 -8.51 -24.19 -8.13
C MET A 40 -8.53 -23.26 -9.35
N LEU A 41 -8.52 -23.82 -10.57
CA LEU A 41 -8.43 -23.04 -11.80
C LEU A 41 -9.63 -22.12 -12.04
N PRO A 42 -10.90 -22.54 -11.84
CA PRO A 42 -12.05 -21.62 -11.91
C PRO A 42 -11.98 -20.50 -10.88
N VAL A 43 -11.53 -20.82 -9.66
CA VAL A 43 -11.35 -19.83 -8.60
C VAL A 43 -10.28 -18.82 -9.00
N TYR A 44 -9.16 -19.27 -9.53
CA TYR A 44 -8.10 -18.38 -10.04
C TYR A 44 -8.59 -17.45 -11.15
N LYS A 45 -9.35 -17.98 -12.12
CA LYS A 45 -9.96 -17.15 -13.18
C LYS A 45 -10.89 -16.08 -12.61
N ALA A 46 -11.70 -16.42 -11.62
CA ALA A 46 -12.55 -15.44 -10.94
C ALA A 46 -11.71 -14.37 -10.22
N GLN A 47 -10.61 -14.75 -9.58
CA GLN A 47 -9.68 -13.79 -8.95
C GLN A 47 -9.02 -12.87 -10.00
N LEU A 48 -8.59 -13.39 -11.13
CA LEU A 48 -8.04 -12.58 -12.23
C LEU A 48 -9.06 -11.56 -12.76
N TYR A 49 -10.32 -11.95 -12.85
CA TYR A 49 -11.39 -11.02 -13.23
C TYR A 49 -11.52 -9.88 -12.21
N LEU A 50 -11.55 -10.20 -10.91
CA LEU A 50 -11.62 -9.19 -9.85
C LEU A 50 -10.40 -8.26 -9.83
N LEU A 51 -9.20 -8.79 -10.07
CA LEU A 51 -7.98 -7.98 -10.25
C LEU A 51 -8.11 -7.02 -11.43
N GLY A 52 -8.71 -7.48 -12.54
CA GLY A 52 -8.99 -6.64 -13.71
C GLY A 52 -9.94 -5.49 -13.39
N GLU A 53 -11.02 -5.73 -12.64
CA GLU A 53 -11.93 -4.67 -12.19
C GLU A 53 -11.21 -3.69 -11.26
N ARG A 54 -10.40 -4.18 -10.33
CA ARG A 54 -9.60 -3.32 -9.45
C ARG A 54 -8.62 -2.44 -10.22
N ALA A 55 -7.99 -2.97 -11.27
CA ALA A 55 -7.10 -2.18 -12.13
C ALA A 55 -7.85 -1.06 -12.86
N LYS A 56 -9.07 -1.33 -13.34
CA LYS A 56 -9.94 -0.30 -13.96
C LYS A 56 -10.31 0.79 -12.95
N GLU A 57 -10.69 0.43 -11.73
CA GLU A 57 -10.96 1.39 -10.66
C GLU A 57 -9.77 2.31 -10.38
N LEU A 58 -8.57 1.73 -10.25
CA LEU A 58 -7.34 2.51 -10.04
C LEU A 58 -7.00 3.41 -11.22
N ALA A 59 -7.33 2.99 -12.45
CA ALA A 59 -7.15 3.82 -13.64
C ALA A 59 -8.15 4.99 -13.68
N LEU A 60 -9.41 4.77 -13.30
CA LEU A 60 -10.44 5.80 -13.26
C LEU A 60 -10.20 6.87 -12.19
N GLN A 61 -9.51 6.55 -11.10
CA GLN A 61 -9.15 7.51 -10.06
C GLN A 61 -8.16 8.60 -10.52
N GLY A 62 -7.72 8.53 -11.77
CA GLY A 62 -6.82 9.51 -12.41
C GLY A 62 -5.41 9.47 -11.82
N ASP A 63 -4.48 10.11 -12.50
CA ASP A 63 -3.07 10.16 -12.05
C ASP A 63 -2.84 11.18 -10.93
N GLY A 64 -3.89 11.58 -10.22
CA GLY A 64 -3.84 12.38 -9.01
C GLY A 64 -2.77 13.50 -9.00
N HIS A 65 -2.52 14.11 -10.19
CA HIS A 65 -1.61 15.21 -10.26
C HIS A 65 -2.23 16.36 -9.44
N PRO A 66 -1.61 16.75 -8.36
CA PRO A 66 -2.10 17.88 -7.60
C PRO A 66 -2.06 19.10 -8.51
N ASN A 67 -3.24 19.66 -8.77
CA ASN A 67 -3.35 20.96 -9.41
C ASN A 67 -2.80 22.08 -8.50
N GLU A 68 -2.29 21.72 -7.34
CA GLU A 68 -1.80 22.64 -6.32
C GLU A 68 -0.32 22.89 -6.51
N ASN A 69 0.02 24.17 -6.68
CA ASN A 69 1.40 24.60 -6.81
C ASN A 69 2.06 24.72 -5.42
N TRP A 70 2.26 23.56 -4.76
CA TRP A 70 2.86 23.49 -3.43
C TRP A 70 4.17 24.30 -3.27
N PRO A 71 5.11 24.23 -4.24
CA PRO A 71 6.35 25.01 -4.13
C PRO A 71 6.11 26.53 -4.13
N GLU A 72 5.15 27.00 -4.91
CA GLU A 72 4.80 28.43 -4.95
C GLU A 72 4.13 28.88 -3.64
N MET A 73 3.22 28.06 -3.09
CA MET A 73 2.56 28.32 -1.81
C MET A 73 3.57 28.39 -0.67
N VAL A 74 4.49 27.43 -0.58
CA VAL A 74 5.58 27.45 0.42
C VAL A 74 6.48 28.67 0.21
N GLY A 75 6.86 28.97 -1.03
CA GLY A 75 7.68 30.14 -1.35
C GLY A 75 7.02 31.49 -1.02
N LYS A 76 5.68 31.60 -1.10
CA LYS A 76 4.95 32.80 -0.62
C LYS A 76 5.07 32.92 0.90
N ILE A 77 4.84 31.84 1.63
CA ILE A 77 4.93 31.84 3.10
C ILE A 77 6.36 32.15 3.55
N ASP A 78 7.38 31.57 2.93
CA ASP A 78 8.77 31.83 3.28
C ASP A 78 9.15 33.30 3.05
N ARG A 79 8.66 33.94 1.98
CA ARG A 79 8.83 35.39 1.75
C ARG A 79 8.14 36.23 2.80
N GLU A 80 6.92 35.85 3.24
CA GLU A 80 6.23 36.58 4.30
C GLU A 80 6.96 36.47 5.64
N ILE A 81 7.49 35.27 5.97
CA ILE A 81 8.31 35.08 7.18
C ILE A 81 9.56 35.95 7.13
N ALA A 82 10.26 35.98 5.99
CA ALA A 82 11.45 36.84 5.81
C ALA A 82 11.12 38.33 5.95
N ALA A 83 9.99 38.77 5.40
CA ALA A 83 9.51 40.17 5.57
C ALA A 83 9.23 40.51 7.04
N CYS A 84 8.57 39.60 7.79
CA CYS A 84 8.33 39.81 9.21
C CYS A 84 9.64 39.85 10.03
N GLN A 85 10.63 39.03 9.65
CA GLN A 85 11.95 39.05 10.27
C GLN A 85 12.70 40.34 10.01
N ALA A 86 12.65 40.84 8.77
CA ALA A 86 13.23 42.13 8.41
C ALA A 86 12.57 43.31 9.18
N GLN A 87 11.24 43.30 9.30
CA GLN A 87 10.53 44.31 10.10
C GLN A 87 10.95 44.25 11.58
N LYS A 88 11.17 43.07 12.14
CA LYS A 88 11.65 42.91 13.52
C LYS A 88 13.02 43.61 13.74
N VAL A 89 13.91 43.52 12.76
CA VAL A 89 15.22 44.20 12.79
C VAL A 89 15.01 45.71 12.71
N GLN A 90 14.16 46.18 11.82
CA GLN A 90 13.85 47.63 11.70
C GLN A 90 13.28 48.22 12.99
N TYR A 91 12.34 47.53 13.65
CA TYR A 91 11.81 47.98 14.93
C TYR A 91 12.88 47.97 16.03
N TYR A 92 13.80 47.03 16.03
CA TYR A 92 14.91 47.03 16.97
C TYR A 92 15.86 48.21 16.74
N GLU A 93 16.17 48.54 15.48
CA GLU A 93 17.02 49.67 15.14
C GLU A 93 16.36 51.01 15.52
N ALA A 94 15.05 51.18 15.21
CA ALA A 94 14.30 52.36 15.59
C ALA A 94 14.24 52.55 17.12
N TYR A 95 14.04 51.44 17.88
CA TYR A 95 14.09 51.49 19.35
C TYR A 95 15.48 51.90 19.86
N ARG A 96 16.54 51.34 19.30
CA ARG A 96 17.93 51.65 19.68
C ARG A 96 18.30 53.09 19.40
N ASN A 97 17.77 53.69 18.33
CA ASN A 97 18.03 55.07 17.93
C ASN A 97 17.15 56.04 18.70
N GLY A 98 16.18 55.58 19.49
CA GLY A 98 15.27 56.45 20.24
C GLY A 98 14.03 56.93 19.45
N ASP A 99 13.84 56.44 18.23
CA ASP A 99 12.72 56.77 17.35
C ASP A 99 11.43 56.01 17.75
N LEU A 100 11.56 54.96 18.55
CA LEU A 100 10.48 54.11 19.01
C LEU A 100 10.54 53.92 20.54
N ASP A 101 9.42 54.12 21.24
CA ASP A 101 9.34 53.88 22.67
C ASP A 101 9.34 52.38 22.99
N ARG A 102 9.69 52.04 24.25
CA ARG A 102 9.81 50.66 24.73
C ARG A 102 8.50 49.89 24.66
N GLY A 103 7.37 50.53 24.98
CA GLY A 103 6.05 49.90 24.98
C GLY A 103 5.67 49.43 23.59
N THR A 104 5.72 50.35 22.62
CA THR A 104 5.44 50.09 21.21
C THR A 104 6.40 49.05 20.61
N PHE A 105 7.69 49.11 20.99
CA PHE A 105 8.66 48.07 20.53
C PHE A 105 8.28 46.70 20.99
N VAL A 106 7.94 46.53 22.27
CA VAL A 106 7.56 45.21 22.86
C VAL A 106 6.30 44.66 22.19
N GLU A 107 5.29 45.53 21.99
CA GLU A 107 4.03 45.17 21.33
C GLU A 107 4.25 44.70 19.89
N GLN A 108 4.97 45.51 19.07
CA GLN A 108 5.25 45.18 17.68
C GLN A 108 6.09 43.91 17.55
N LYS A 109 7.08 43.71 18.42
CA LYS A 109 7.88 42.50 18.47
C LYS A 109 7.04 41.27 18.78
N ALA A 110 6.09 41.34 19.73
CA ALA A 110 5.19 40.29 20.10
C ALA A 110 4.22 39.93 18.95
N ALA A 111 3.64 40.94 18.30
CA ALA A 111 2.74 40.78 17.16
C ALA A 111 3.46 40.06 15.98
N LEU A 112 4.68 40.46 15.65
CA LEU A 112 5.48 39.79 14.61
C LEU A 112 5.86 38.36 15.00
N ALA A 113 6.14 38.12 16.26
CA ALA A 113 6.44 36.73 16.73
C ALA A 113 5.25 35.81 16.54
N ILE A 114 4.06 36.25 16.92
CA ILE A 114 2.80 35.52 16.73
C ILE A 114 2.54 35.25 15.24
N ARG A 115 2.74 36.30 14.40
CA ARG A 115 2.55 36.17 12.94
C ARG A 115 3.52 35.16 12.31
N ILE A 116 4.79 35.19 12.69
CA ILE A 116 5.79 34.24 12.21
C ILE A 116 5.42 32.81 12.61
N GLU A 117 4.98 32.61 13.85
CA GLU A 117 4.59 31.27 14.33
C GLU A 117 3.36 30.74 13.58
N HIS A 118 2.36 31.58 13.34
CA HIS A 118 1.22 31.23 12.52
C HIS A 118 1.61 30.85 11.06
N LEU A 119 2.52 31.60 10.45
CA LEU A 119 3.02 31.31 9.10
C LEU A 119 3.81 29.99 9.07
N ARG A 120 4.62 29.69 10.09
CA ARG A 120 5.32 28.41 10.23
C ARG A 120 4.33 27.26 10.35
N GLY A 121 3.27 27.41 11.15
CA GLY A 121 2.21 26.42 11.25
C GLY A 121 1.56 26.12 9.90
N LYS A 122 1.21 27.14 9.13
CA LYS A 122 0.67 26.98 7.76
C LYS A 122 1.66 26.27 6.83
N ARG A 123 2.94 26.62 6.90
CA ARG A 123 3.98 25.96 6.10
C ARG A 123 4.04 24.44 6.40
N THR A 124 4.06 24.11 7.69
CA THR A 124 4.08 22.70 8.13
C THR A 124 2.84 21.94 7.67
N GLU A 125 1.65 22.55 7.74
CA GLU A 125 0.41 21.95 7.25
C GLU A 125 0.47 21.63 5.74
N ILE A 126 0.98 22.58 4.94
CA ILE A 126 1.15 22.39 3.49
C ILE A 126 2.15 21.26 3.20
N GLU A 127 3.27 21.24 3.90
CA GLU A 127 4.29 20.20 3.74
C GLU A 127 3.74 18.81 4.10
N LEU A 128 2.93 18.72 5.17
CA LEU A 128 2.27 17.47 5.58
C LEU A 128 1.30 16.98 4.49
N LYS A 129 0.41 17.84 4.01
CA LYS A 129 -0.53 17.51 2.92
C LYS A 129 0.19 17.05 1.66
N ARG A 130 1.29 17.71 1.31
CA ARG A 130 2.13 17.33 0.17
C ARG A 130 2.73 15.94 0.36
N GLN A 131 3.20 15.64 1.56
CA GLN A 131 3.78 14.32 1.86
C GLN A 131 2.71 13.22 1.82
N GLU A 132 1.55 13.44 2.43
CA GLU A 132 0.42 12.50 2.38
C GLU A 132 0.00 12.18 0.94
N GLN A 133 -0.11 13.20 0.11
CA GLN A 133 -0.47 13.03 -1.29
C GLN A 133 0.61 12.25 -2.06
N ARG A 134 1.89 12.55 -1.82
CA ARG A 134 3.00 11.81 -2.43
C ARG A 134 2.95 10.33 -2.04
N THR A 135 2.73 10.03 -0.77
CA THR A 135 2.60 8.67 -0.28
C THR A 135 1.43 7.94 -0.97
N GLN A 136 0.27 8.59 -1.08
CA GLN A 136 -0.89 8.01 -1.78
C GLN A 136 -0.61 7.71 -3.25
N ILE A 137 0.13 8.59 -3.95
CA ILE A 137 0.53 8.36 -5.34
C ILE A 137 1.50 7.17 -5.44
N GLU A 138 2.51 7.12 -4.58
CA GLU A 138 3.49 6.03 -4.54
C GLU A 138 2.83 4.67 -4.24
N GLU A 139 1.91 4.60 -3.29
CA GLU A 139 1.12 3.42 -2.97
C GLU A 139 0.26 2.96 -4.15
N ARG A 140 -0.42 3.90 -4.82
CA ARG A 140 -1.23 3.61 -6.01
C ARG A 140 -0.39 3.07 -7.17
N GLU A 141 0.74 3.70 -7.45
CA GLU A 141 1.64 3.24 -8.50
C GLU A 141 2.28 1.89 -8.17
N SER A 142 2.52 1.60 -6.89
CA SER A 142 2.95 0.29 -6.43
C SER A 142 1.86 -0.76 -6.68
N ALA A 143 0.62 -0.46 -6.30
CA ALA A 143 -0.52 -1.35 -6.53
C ALA A 143 -0.75 -1.61 -8.03
N LYS A 144 -0.68 -0.59 -8.89
CA LYS A 144 -0.78 -0.74 -10.36
C LYS A 144 0.31 -1.69 -10.90
N ARG A 145 1.56 -1.52 -10.45
CA ARG A 145 2.67 -2.38 -10.88
C ARG A 145 2.47 -3.83 -10.43
N GLU A 146 2.04 -4.03 -9.20
CA GLU A 146 1.79 -5.37 -8.67
C GLU A 146 0.61 -6.05 -9.38
N LEU A 147 -0.50 -5.33 -9.61
CA LEU A 147 -1.63 -5.82 -10.40
C LEU A 147 -1.19 -6.26 -11.81
N SER A 148 -0.35 -5.47 -12.47
CA SER A 148 0.10 -5.78 -13.83
C SER A 148 0.86 -7.11 -13.93
N GLN A 149 1.56 -7.51 -12.85
CA GLN A 149 2.29 -8.80 -12.79
C GLN A 149 1.34 -10.00 -12.85
N TYR A 150 0.11 -9.87 -12.38
CA TYR A 150 -0.87 -10.96 -12.40
C TYR A 150 -1.80 -10.88 -13.60
N LEU A 151 -2.11 -9.67 -14.08
CA LEU A 151 -3.06 -9.46 -15.17
C LEU A 151 -2.59 -10.03 -16.50
N TYR A 152 -1.29 -10.23 -16.72
CA TYR A 152 -0.81 -10.91 -17.92
C TYR A 152 -1.40 -12.34 -18.04
N ALA A 153 -1.72 -12.98 -16.91
CA ALA A 153 -2.30 -14.31 -16.88
C ALA A 153 -3.72 -14.37 -17.48
N THR A 154 -4.41 -13.25 -17.63
CA THR A 154 -5.71 -13.20 -18.32
C THR A 154 -5.65 -13.57 -19.80
N HIS A 155 -4.46 -13.49 -20.40
CA HIS A 155 -4.19 -13.84 -21.79
C HIS A 155 -3.61 -15.25 -21.96
N LEU A 156 -3.41 -15.98 -20.85
CA LEU A 156 -2.88 -17.33 -20.86
C LEU A 156 -4.01 -18.36 -20.90
N ASP A 157 -3.70 -19.52 -21.47
CA ASP A 157 -4.56 -20.69 -21.48
C ASP A 157 -3.78 -21.99 -21.21
N GLY A 158 -4.50 -23.09 -21.07
CA GLY A 158 -3.92 -24.42 -20.90
C GLY A 158 -2.87 -24.50 -19.78
N ALA A 159 -1.73 -25.10 -20.10
CA ALA A 159 -0.64 -25.33 -19.15
C ALA A 159 -0.01 -24.05 -18.59
N LEU A 160 0.08 -22.99 -19.40
CA LEU A 160 0.66 -21.71 -18.98
C LEU A 160 -0.21 -21.01 -17.92
N LEU A 161 -1.52 -21.11 -18.08
CA LEU A 161 -2.46 -20.56 -17.06
C LEU A 161 -2.37 -21.34 -15.75
N VAL A 162 -2.24 -22.67 -15.80
CA VAL A 162 -2.04 -23.50 -14.60
C VAL A 162 -0.71 -23.15 -13.91
N GLU A 163 0.35 -22.94 -14.67
CA GLU A 163 1.65 -22.54 -14.11
C GLU A 163 1.55 -21.16 -13.43
N SER A 164 0.91 -20.18 -14.07
CA SER A 164 0.69 -18.86 -13.49
C SER A 164 -0.15 -18.91 -12.21
N MET A 165 -1.15 -19.80 -12.16
CA MET A 165 -1.92 -20.06 -10.93
C MET A 165 -1.02 -20.53 -9.78
N TYR A 166 -0.13 -21.50 -10.03
CA TYR A 166 0.81 -21.96 -9.00
C TYR A 166 1.76 -20.85 -8.52
N GLN A 167 2.19 -19.98 -9.41
CA GLN A 167 3.03 -18.84 -9.05
C GLN A 167 2.26 -17.81 -8.19
N ALA A 168 0.95 -17.66 -8.41
CA ALA A 168 0.09 -16.73 -7.69
C ALA A 168 -0.35 -17.25 -6.30
N ILE A 169 -0.28 -18.56 -6.05
CA ILE A 169 -0.65 -19.16 -4.77
C ILE A 169 0.45 -18.96 -3.73
N ALA A 170 0.09 -18.42 -2.57
CA ALA A 170 0.94 -18.39 -1.38
C ALA A 170 0.84 -19.70 -0.59
N ARG A 171 -0.38 -20.20 -0.40
CA ARG A 171 -0.64 -21.43 0.37
C ARG A 171 -2.00 -22.02 0.00
N VAL A 172 -2.08 -23.36 0.01
CA VAL A 172 -3.35 -24.09 -0.01
C VAL A 172 -3.47 -24.89 1.28
N LYS A 173 -4.57 -24.72 2.00
CA LYS A 173 -4.92 -25.50 3.17
C LYS A 173 -6.05 -26.46 2.78
N ILE A 174 -5.89 -27.73 3.06
CA ILE A 174 -6.87 -28.77 2.79
C ILE A 174 -7.42 -29.27 4.12
N PHE A 175 -8.72 -29.09 4.34
CA PHE A 175 -9.42 -29.50 5.56
C PHE A 175 -10.18 -30.81 5.38
N SER A 176 -10.72 -31.03 4.17
CA SER A 176 -11.44 -32.27 3.81
C SER A 176 -11.35 -32.52 2.31
N ASN A 177 -12.02 -33.55 1.82
CA ASN A 177 -12.14 -33.79 0.38
C ASN A 177 -13.10 -32.81 -0.33
N GLU A 178 -13.81 -31.96 0.42
CA GLU A 178 -14.76 -30.98 -0.10
C GLU A 178 -14.41 -29.55 0.28
N HIS A 179 -13.45 -29.36 1.19
CA HIS A 179 -13.10 -28.04 1.72
C HIS A 179 -11.61 -27.77 1.57
N ILE A 180 -11.31 -26.80 0.74
CA ILE A 180 -9.97 -26.20 0.58
C ILE A 180 -10.03 -24.69 0.78
N GLU A 181 -8.99 -24.13 1.31
CA GLU A 181 -8.77 -22.69 1.45
C GLU A 181 -7.52 -22.30 0.65
N ILE A 182 -7.65 -21.34 -0.24
CA ILE A 182 -6.54 -20.88 -1.08
C ILE A 182 -6.17 -19.47 -0.63
N GLN A 183 -4.92 -19.29 -0.25
CA GLN A 183 -4.34 -17.99 0.07
C GLN A 183 -3.52 -17.52 -1.13
N TRP A 184 -3.90 -16.38 -1.68
CA TRP A 184 -3.23 -15.79 -2.84
C TRP A 184 -2.14 -14.81 -2.39
N LYS A 185 -1.07 -14.68 -3.17
CA LYS A 185 0.00 -13.69 -2.92
C LYS A 185 -0.46 -12.25 -3.10
N PHE A 186 -1.52 -12.03 -3.87
CA PHE A 186 -2.10 -10.74 -4.21
C PHE A 186 -3.34 -10.38 -3.36
N GLU A 187 -3.60 -11.10 -2.28
CA GLU A 187 -4.79 -10.90 -1.43
C GLU A 187 -4.84 -9.47 -0.86
N ASP A 188 -3.68 -8.90 -0.52
CA ASP A 188 -3.55 -7.55 0.02
C ASP A 188 -3.99 -6.45 -0.95
N LEU A 189 -3.98 -6.71 -2.27
CA LEU A 189 -4.43 -5.76 -3.29
C LEU A 189 -5.93 -5.46 -3.25
N PHE A 190 -6.73 -6.34 -2.63
CA PHE A 190 -8.17 -6.14 -2.44
C PHE A 190 -8.51 -5.42 -1.15
N THR A 191 -7.68 -5.55 -0.11
CA THR A 191 -7.99 -5.02 1.23
C THR A 191 -7.68 -3.54 1.38
N GLY A 192 -6.93 -2.94 0.46
CA GLY A 192 -6.54 -1.52 0.51
C GLY A 192 -5.64 -1.17 1.70
N GLN A 193 -5.20 -2.14 2.47
CA GLN A 193 -4.22 -1.94 3.53
C GLN A 193 -2.82 -1.97 2.89
N GLY A 194 -2.23 -0.80 2.81
CA GLY A 194 -0.88 -0.60 2.31
C GLY A 194 0.12 -1.49 3.05
N TYR A 195 1.19 -1.82 2.37
CA TYR A 195 2.36 -2.58 2.80
C TYR A 195 2.98 -2.02 4.09
N GLY A 196 2.40 -2.34 5.22
CA GLY A 196 2.94 -1.95 6.50
C GLY A 196 2.64 -2.99 7.55
N GLU A 197 3.36 -4.08 7.58
CA GLU A 197 3.62 -5.06 8.64
C GLU A 197 3.61 -6.50 8.12
N ARG A 198 4.59 -6.86 7.31
CA ARG A 198 5.01 -8.26 7.26
C ARG A 198 5.84 -8.51 8.50
N LYS A 199 5.21 -8.89 9.60
CA LYS A 199 5.92 -9.53 10.71
C LYS A 199 6.41 -10.88 10.19
N ALA A 200 7.73 -10.98 10.04
CA ALA A 200 8.42 -12.26 9.94
C ALA A 200 8.10 -13.08 11.20
N VAL A 201 7.54 -14.28 11.01
CA VAL A 201 7.51 -15.37 11.99
C VAL A 201 8.34 -16.50 11.45
#